data_c688bd16011f68fca988c9c77b2b05d4
#
_entry.id   c688bd16011f68fca988c9c77b2b05d4
#
_cell.length_a   1.000
_cell.length_b   1.000
_cell.length_c   1.000
_cell.angle_alpha   90.00
_cell.angle_beta   90.00
_cell.angle_gamma   90.00
#
_symmetry.space_group_name_H-M   'P 1'
#
loop_
_entity.id
_entity.type
_entity.pdbx_description
1 polymer ?
#
loop_
_entity_poly.entity_id
_entity_poly.type
_entity_poly.pdbx_seq_one_letter_code
_entity_poly.pdbx_strand_id
1 'polypeptide(L)'
;MAVKMYLELTLPDAAPVVEISFSWFGKAATRMPEALWLTFQPPASDPHGWLLDKSGSLVSPFDVVSGGSRAMHAVLGGLHYKGPEGTLRIETLDSPVVALGKKHLWYFTRDLPDLAKGFHFNLFNNAWGTNYIQWFGEDMRFRFMPVRLSTFLIDASTH
;
A
#
# COMPACT_ATOMS: atom_id res chain seq x y z
N MET A 1 5.42 4.57 -19.93
CA MET A 1 6.05 4.83 -18.63
C MET A 1 5.98 6.32 -18.35
N ALA A 2 5.78 6.75 -17.10
CA ALA A 2 5.73 8.17 -16.75
C ALA A 2 7.08 8.85 -17.03
N VAL A 3 7.03 10.10 -17.47
CA VAL A 3 8.25 10.87 -17.79
C VAL A 3 8.85 11.49 -16.53
N LYS A 4 8.01 11.90 -15.57
CA LYS A 4 8.45 12.52 -14.33
C LYS A 4 7.69 11.92 -13.16
N MET A 5 8.38 11.59 -12.08
CA MET A 5 7.80 11.09 -10.83
C MET A 5 8.32 11.92 -9.66
N TYR A 6 7.43 12.23 -8.73
CA TYR A 6 7.74 12.99 -7.53
C TYR A 6 7.19 12.25 -6.32
N LEU A 7 8.03 12.13 -5.29
CA LEU A 7 7.66 11.69 -3.96
C LEU A 7 7.90 12.87 -3.02
N GLU A 8 6.84 13.38 -2.43
CA GLU A 8 6.87 14.47 -1.47
C GLU A 8 6.56 13.91 -0.09
N LEU A 9 7.39 14.27 0.89
CA LEU A 9 7.21 13.95 2.28
C LEU A 9 7.06 15.26 3.05
N THR A 10 5.94 15.42 3.75
CA THR A 10 5.69 16.57 4.62
C THR A 10 5.65 16.10 6.07
N LEU A 11 6.43 16.76 6.91
CA LEU A 11 6.54 16.51 8.34
C LEU A 11 5.99 17.74 9.08
N PRO A 12 4.71 17.76 9.46
CA PRO A 12 4.13 18.88 10.20
C PRO A 12 4.74 18.99 11.59
N ASP A 13 5.14 20.21 12.00
CA ASP A 13 5.79 20.46 13.30
C ASP A 13 4.93 20.09 14.52
N ALA A 14 3.61 20.15 14.36
CA ALA A 14 2.66 20.00 15.48
C ALA A 14 2.07 18.59 15.63
N ALA A 15 2.42 17.65 14.75
CA ALA A 15 1.81 16.31 14.76
C ALA A 15 2.83 15.21 14.42
N PRO A 16 2.81 14.07 15.11
CA PRO A 16 3.69 12.94 14.82
C PRO A 16 3.18 12.16 13.59
N VAL A 17 3.13 12.81 12.46
CA VAL A 17 2.62 12.27 11.19
C VAL A 17 3.58 12.58 10.06
N VAL A 18 3.58 11.74 9.05
CA VAL A 18 4.29 11.94 7.79
C VAL A 18 3.27 11.90 6.67
N GLU A 19 3.02 13.02 6.03
CA GLU A 19 2.19 13.07 4.84
C GLU A 19 3.02 12.68 3.61
N ILE A 20 2.50 11.76 2.81
CA ILE A 20 3.18 11.26 1.64
C ILE A 20 2.31 11.54 0.41
N SER A 21 2.88 12.20 -0.59
CA SER A 21 2.26 12.44 -1.88
C SER A 21 3.17 11.90 -2.99
N PHE A 22 2.67 10.93 -3.74
CA PHE A 22 3.33 10.40 -4.92
C PHE A 22 2.58 10.85 -6.18
N SER A 23 3.28 11.43 -7.13
CA SER A 23 2.70 11.91 -8.37
C SER A 23 3.55 11.54 -9.58
N TRP A 24 2.90 11.32 -10.72
CA TRP A 24 3.59 11.26 -12.01
C TRP A 24 2.92 12.16 -13.03
N PHE A 25 3.71 12.59 -14.01
CA PHE A 25 3.30 13.49 -15.08
C PHE A 25 3.79 12.98 -16.44
N GLY A 26 2.97 13.18 -17.46
CA GLY A 26 3.30 12.84 -18.83
C GLY A 26 3.41 11.33 -19.07
N LYS A 27 2.65 10.51 -18.37
CA LYS A 27 2.59 9.07 -18.63
C LYS A 27 1.94 8.83 -19.99
N ALA A 28 2.70 8.22 -20.93
CA ALA A 28 2.14 7.75 -22.17
C ALA A 28 1.33 6.46 -21.98
N ALA A 29 0.23 6.33 -22.72
CA ALA A 29 -0.50 5.08 -22.80
C ALA A 29 0.36 3.99 -23.45
N THR A 30 0.34 2.79 -22.90
CA THR A 30 1.05 1.63 -23.46
C THR A 30 0.20 0.38 -23.37
N ARG A 31 0.34 -0.51 -24.36
CA ARG A 31 -0.26 -1.84 -24.34
C ARG A 31 0.59 -2.88 -23.61
N MET A 32 1.83 -2.53 -23.29
CA MET A 32 2.69 -3.41 -22.50
C MET A 32 2.14 -3.53 -21.08
N PRO A 33 2.05 -4.74 -20.53
CA PRO A 33 1.64 -4.93 -19.15
C PRO A 33 2.57 -4.18 -18.21
N GLU A 34 2.01 -3.32 -17.37
CA GLU A 34 2.75 -2.54 -16.39
C GLU A 34 1.95 -2.43 -15.09
N ALA A 35 2.66 -2.33 -13.97
CA ALA A 35 2.08 -2.04 -12.68
C ALA A 35 3.02 -1.16 -11.87
N LEU A 36 2.45 -0.27 -11.07
CA LEU A 36 3.17 0.60 -10.17
C LEU A 36 2.69 0.36 -8.73
N TRP A 37 3.66 0.25 -7.83
CA TRP A 37 3.42 -0.06 -6.43
C TRP A 37 4.15 0.91 -5.53
N LEU A 38 3.48 1.37 -4.47
CA LEU A 38 4.13 1.99 -3.33
C LEU A 38 4.20 0.97 -2.18
N THR A 39 5.39 0.74 -1.66
CA THR A 39 5.63 -0.25 -0.62
C THR A 39 5.92 0.42 0.71
N PHE A 40 5.22 -0.02 1.75
CA PHE A 40 5.53 0.28 3.14
C PHE A 40 6.05 -0.99 3.80
N GLN A 41 7.20 -0.91 4.44
CA GLN A 41 7.82 -2.04 5.15
C GLN A 41 8.31 -1.58 6.53
N PRO A 42 7.38 -1.22 7.43
CA PRO A 42 7.76 -0.79 8.76
C PRO A 42 8.29 -1.97 9.59
N PRO A 43 9.24 -1.72 10.48
CA PRO A 43 9.70 -2.73 11.42
C PRO A 43 8.58 -3.07 12.40
N ALA A 44 8.01 -4.26 12.29
CA ALA A 44 6.93 -4.76 13.12
C ALA A 44 7.21 -6.23 13.45
N SER A 45 7.46 -6.53 14.73
CA SER A 45 7.86 -7.87 15.15
C SER A 45 6.68 -8.82 15.31
N ASP A 46 5.48 -8.28 15.61
CA ASP A 46 4.26 -9.08 15.73
C ASP A 46 3.38 -8.97 14.47
N PRO A 47 3.35 -10.00 13.62
CA PRO A 47 2.50 -9.98 12.43
C PRO A 47 1.00 -9.96 12.76
N HIS A 48 0.59 -10.42 13.95
CA HIS A 48 -0.80 -10.40 14.38
C HIS A 48 -1.28 -9.03 14.88
N GLY A 49 -0.35 -8.09 15.09
CA GLY A 49 -0.67 -6.71 15.41
C GLY A 49 -1.27 -5.91 14.23
N TRP A 50 -1.24 -6.44 13.02
CA TRP A 50 -1.76 -5.79 11.83
C TRP A 50 -3.25 -6.03 11.62
N LEU A 51 -3.96 -4.95 11.29
CA LEU A 51 -5.37 -4.96 10.89
C LEU A 51 -5.58 -4.14 9.62
N LEU A 52 -6.48 -4.61 8.77
CA LEU A 52 -6.95 -3.94 7.57
C LEU A 52 -8.26 -3.21 7.89
N ASP A 53 -8.33 -1.92 7.58
CA ASP A 53 -9.60 -1.19 7.67
C ASP A 53 -10.44 -1.44 6.41
N LYS A 54 -11.40 -2.33 6.54
CA LYS A 54 -12.35 -2.69 5.49
C LYS A 54 -13.70 -2.02 5.74
N SER A 55 -13.85 -0.79 5.21
CA SER A 55 -15.10 -0.02 5.33
C SER A 55 -15.55 0.21 6.77
N GLY A 56 -14.60 0.56 7.65
CA GLY A 56 -14.83 0.83 9.06
C GLY A 56 -14.78 -0.42 9.97
N SER A 57 -14.56 -1.60 9.41
CA SER A 57 -14.29 -2.82 10.17
C SER A 57 -12.81 -3.15 10.14
N LEU A 58 -12.20 -3.30 11.32
CA LEU A 58 -10.80 -3.73 11.45
C LEU A 58 -10.73 -5.26 11.40
N VAL A 59 -10.09 -5.80 10.37
CA VAL A 59 -10.02 -7.24 10.09
C VAL A 59 -8.57 -7.68 10.03
N SER A 60 -8.26 -8.82 10.65
CA SER A 60 -6.93 -9.41 10.54
C SER A 60 -6.62 -9.79 9.08
N PRO A 61 -5.40 -9.51 8.59
CA PRO A 61 -4.97 -9.96 7.25
C PRO A 61 -4.96 -11.49 7.12
N PHE A 62 -4.96 -12.22 8.24
CA PHE A 62 -5.03 -13.68 8.28
C PHE A 62 -6.47 -14.22 8.29
N ASP A 63 -7.46 -13.36 8.57
CA ASP A 63 -8.87 -13.74 8.61
C ASP A 63 -9.53 -13.54 7.24
N VAL A 64 -9.33 -14.53 6.39
CA VAL A 64 -9.94 -14.60 5.06
C VAL A 64 -10.89 -15.79 5.01
N VAL A 65 -12.08 -15.58 4.45
CA VAL A 65 -13.09 -16.64 4.29
C VAL A 65 -12.50 -17.88 3.65
N SER A 66 -12.99 -19.05 4.06
CA SER A 66 -12.53 -20.34 3.52
C SER A 66 -12.60 -20.33 1.99
N GLY A 67 -11.51 -20.70 1.34
CA GLY A 67 -11.39 -20.69 -0.12
C GLY A 67 -11.13 -19.33 -0.75
N GLY A 68 -11.09 -18.24 0.02
CA GLY A 68 -10.78 -16.90 -0.49
C GLY A 68 -9.31 -16.71 -0.85
N SER A 69 -9.04 -15.77 -1.77
CA SER A 69 -7.67 -15.38 -2.12
C SER A 69 -7.09 -14.45 -1.05
N ARG A 70 -5.80 -14.63 -0.75
CA ARG A 70 -5.00 -13.77 0.13
C ARG A 70 -4.03 -12.86 -0.64
N ALA A 71 -4.14 -12.83 -1.96
CA ALA A 71 -3.20 -12.09 -2.81
C ALA A 71 -3.32 -10.57 -2.65
N MET A 72 -4.56 -10.07 -2.69
CA MET A 72 -4.84 -8.63 -2.63
C MET A 72 -6.09 -8.37 -1.80
N HIS A 73 -6.09 -7.24 -1.11
CA HIS A 73 -7.20 -6.80 -0.27
C HIS A 73 -7.62 -5.38 -0.63
N ALA A 74 -8.92 -5.14 -0.64
CA ALA A 74 -9.45 -3.78 -0.64
C ALA A 74 -9.46 -3.25 0.80
N VAL A 75 -9.01 -2.01 0.97
CA VAL A 75 -9.01 -1.26 2.24
C VAL A 75 -9.58 0.13 1.99
N LEU A 76 -10.39 0.64 2.89
CA LEU A 76 -10.92 2.01 2.80
C LEU A 76 -10.07 2.98 3.62
N GLY A 77 -9.84 2.67 4.90
CA GLY A 77 -9.07 3.50 5.81
C GLY A 77 -7.59 3.13 5.89
N GLY A 78 -7.16 2.06 5.21
CA GLY A 78 -5.77 1.65 5.17
C GLY A 78 -5.40 0.53 6.14
N LEU A 79 -4.26 0.67 6.81
CA LEU A 79 -3.65 -0.34 7.66
C LEU A 79 -3.44 0.20 9.06
N HIS A 80 -3.67 -0.65 10.06
CA HIS A 80 -3.43 -0.35 11.46
C HIS A 80 -2.46 -1.39 12.03
N TYR A 81 -1.55 -0.95 12.86
CA TYR A 81 -0.67 -1.81 13.63
C TYR A 81 -0.69 -1.42 15.09
N LYS A 82 -0.69 -2.44 15.96
CA LYS A 82 -0.46 -2.29 17.41
C LYS A 82 0.39 -3.46 17.87
N GLY A 83 1.59 -3.17 18.31
CA GLY A 83 2.56 -4.17 18.75
C GLY A 83 3.55 -3.63 19.75
N PRO A 84 4.61 -4.40 20.07
CA PRO A 84 5.63 -4.02 21.04
C PRO A 84 6.35 -2.71 20.68
N GLU A 85 6.51 -2.41 19.38
CA GLU A 85 7.16 -1.20 18.89
C GLU A 85 6.27 0.04 19.01
N GLY A 86 4.98 -0.13 19.26
CA GLY A 86 4.01 0.96 19.36
C GLY A 86 2.82 0.79 18.45
N THR A 87 2.23 1.90 18.05
CA THR A 87 1.09 1.94 17.13
C THR A 87 1.45 2.70 15.85
N LEU A 88 1.04 2.14 14.71
CA LEU A 88 1.22 2.74 13.40
C LEU A 88 -0.11 2.67 12.64
N ARG A 89 -0.44 3.74 11.95
CA ARG A 89 -1.55 3.76 10.99
C ARG A 89 -1.04 4.27 9.64
N ILE A 90 -1.34 3.55 8.60
CA ILE A 90 -1.04 3.94 7.21
C ILE A 90 -2.37 4.15 6.52
N GLU A 91 -2.82 5.40 6.45
CA GLU A 91 -4.04 5.74 5.71
C GLU A 91 -3.76 5.91 4.23
N THR A 92 -4.62 5.36 3.41
CA THR A 92 -4.63 5.59 1.96
C THR A 92 -5.84 6.41 1.58
N LEU A 93 -5.63 7.48 0.78
CA LEU A 93 -6.72 8.32 0.30
C LEU A 93 -7.13 7.96 -1.13
N ASP A 94 -6.18 7.51 -1.93
CA ASP A 94 -6.37 7.38 -3.38
C ASP A 94 -6.06 5.97 -3.91
N SER A 95 -5.51 5.07 -3.08
CA SER A 95 -5.15 3.70 -3.49
C SER A 95 -5.75 2.66 -2.56
N PRO A 96 -6.96 2.14 -2.87
CA PRO A 96 -7.67 1.24 -1.95
C PRO A 96 -7.23 -0.22 -2.03
N VAL A 97 -6.30 -0.58 -2.89
CA VAL A 97 -5.89 -1.97 -3.10
C VAL A 97 -4.49 -2.22 -2.61
N VAL A 98 -4.32 -3.21 -1.73
CA VAL A 98 -3.03 -3.58 -1.14
C VAL A 98 -2.77 -5.07 -1.29
N ALA A 99 -1.54 -5.42 -1.71
CA ALA A 99 -1.01 -6.77 -1.67
C ALA A 99 -0.09 -6.92 -0.45
N LEU A 100 -0.15 -8.07 0.20
CA LEU A 100 0.54 -8.35 1.47
C LEU A 100 1.73 -9.26 1.23
N GLY A 101 2.93 -8.81 1.63
CA GLY A 101 4.16 -9.58 1.58
C GLY A 101 4.73 -9.86 0.19
N LYS A 102 3.93 -9.79 -0.85
CA LYS A 102 4.35 -9.98 -2.24
C LYS A 102 3.44 -9.19 -3.17
N LYS A 103 4.01 -8.56 -4.18
CA LYS A 103 3.27 -7.87 -5.23
C LYS A 103 2.61 -8.91 -6.14
N HIS A 104 1.30 -8.94 -6.13
CA HIS A 104 0.51 -9.87 -6.94
C HIS A 104 -0.44 -9.10 -7.85
N LEU A 105 -0.39 -9.45 -9.13
CA LEU A 105 -1.46 -9.20 -10.10
C LEU A 105 -1.87 -10.55 -10.65
N TRP A 106 -3.13 -10.82 -10.92
CA TRP A 106 -3.61 -12.07 -11.55
C TRP A 106 -3.41 -13.35 -10.75
N TYR A 107 -2.99 -13.26 -9.52
CA TYR A 107 -2.61 -14.42 -8.75
C TYR A 107 -3.65 -14.72 -7.68
N PHE A 108 -4.11 -15.95 -7.66
CA PHE A 108 -4.94 -16.48 -6.59
C PHE A 108 -4.05 -17.30 -5.66
N THR A 109 -3.99 -16.95 -4.39
CA THR A 109 -3.27 -17.74 -3.39
C THR A 109 -4.07 -17.88 -2.11
N ARG A 110 -3.92 -19.03 -1.46
CA ARG A 110 -4.39 -19.31 -0.10
C ARG A 110 -3.28 -19.26 0.93
N ASP A 111 -2.04 -19.07 0.49
CA ASP A 111 -0.89 -19.02 1.38
C ASP A 111 -0.99 -17.82 2.30
N LEU A 112 -0.53 -18.00 3.54
CA LEU A 112 -0.44 -16.91 4.50
C LEU A 112 0.59 -15.88 4.02
N PRO A 113 0.29 -14.59 4.08
CA PRO A 113 1.23 -13.57 3.66
C PRO A 113 2.37 -13.43 4.67
N ASP A 114 3.58 -13.25 4.16
CA ASP A 114 4.72 -12.84 4.97
C ASP A 114 4.72 -11.32 5.13
N LEU A 115 4.12 -10.82 6.21
CA LEU A 115 3.93 -9.39 6.43
C LEU A 115 5.25 -8.64 6.68
N ALA A 116 6.33 -9.34 7.05
CA ALA A 116 7.66 -8.74 7.19
C ALA A 116 8.22 -8.23 5.84
N LYS A 117 7.70 -8.74 4.72
CA LYS A 117 8.06 -8.27 3.38
C LYS A 117 7.30 -7.02 2.94
N GLY A 118 6.40 -6.53 3.79
CA GLY A 118 5.73 -5.25 3.61
C GLY A 118 4.35 -5.31 2.96
N PHE A 119 3.81 -4.13 2.79
CA PHE A 119 2.49 -3.84 2.26
C PHE A 119 2.65 -3.05 0.97
N HIS A 120 2.11 -3.58 -0.12
CA HIS A 120 2.31 -3.02 -1.46
C HIS A 120 0.98 -2.45 -1.96
N PHE A 121 0.83 -1.14 -1.91
CA PHE A 121 -0.34 -0.46 -2.50
C PHE A 121 -0.21 -0.41 -4.01
N ASN A 122 -1.22 -0.92 -4.70
CA ASN A 122 -1.27 -0.89 -6.16
C ASN A 122 -1.78 0.47 -6.61
N LEU A 123 -0.87 1.30 -7.10
CA LEU A 123 -1.20 2.65 -7.57
C LEU A 123 -1.83 2.62 -8.96
N PHE A 124 -1.32 1.73 -9.80
CA PHE A 124 -1.77 1.57 -11.16
C PHE A 124 -1.41 0.18 -11.67
N ASN A 125 -2.27 -0.39 -12.48
CA ASN A 125 -1.92 -1.51 -13.35
C ASN A 125 -2.81 -1.53 -14.59
N ASN A 126 -2.25 -2.00 -15.70
CA ASN A 126 -2.96 -2.31 -16.93
C ASN A 126 -2.84 -3.81 -17.30
N ALA A 127 -2.47 -4.63 -16.34
CA ALA A 127 -2.22 -6.06 -16.53
C ALA A 127 -3.48 -6.89 -16.23
N TRP A 128 -4.55 -6.75 -17.01
CA TRP A 128 -5.79 -7.51 -16.85
C TRP A 128 -6.10 -8.37 -18.08
N GLY A 129 -6.60 -9.58 -17.85
CA GLY A 129 -7.01 -10.51 -18.91
C GLY A 129 -8.44 -10.23 -19.42
N THR A 130 -8.74 -8.99 -19.74
CA THR A 130 -10.06 -8.57 -20.22
C THR A 130 -9.98 -8.06 -21.65
N ASN A 131 -11.13 -7.83 -22.27
CA ASN A 131 -11.25 -7.22 -23.60
C ASN A 131 -11.52 -5.71 -23.57
N TYR A 132 -11.40 -5.08 -22.40
CA TYR A 132 -11.48 -3.63 -22.27
C TYR A 132 -10.17 -2.97 -22.69
N ILE A 133 -10.25 -1.68 -23.05
CA ILE A 133 -9.07 -0.82 -23.20
C ILE A 133 -8.43 -0.68 -21.82
N GLN A 134 -7.19 -1.14 -21.67
CA GLN A 134 -6.50 -1.22 -20.37
C GLN A 134 -5.36 -0.22 -20.25
N TRP A 135 -4.93 0.35 -21.37
CA TRP A 135 -3.87 1.35 -21.35
C TRP A 135 -4.42 2.73 -20.99
N PHE A 136 -3.70 3.38 -20.13
CA PHE A 136 -4.03 4.67 -19.58
C PHE A 136 -2.78 5.57 -19.63
N GLY A 137 -2.94 6.78 -20.11
CA GLY A 137 -1.88 7.77 -20.19
C GLY A 137 -2.39 9.11 -19.70
N GLU A 138 -2.20 9.40 -18.43
CA GLU A 138 -2.53 10.67 -17.80
C GLU A 138 -1.65 10.91 -16.58
N ASP A 139 -1.74 12.11 -16.02
CA ASP A 139 -1.12 12.47 -14.77
C ASP A 139 -1.94 11.90 -13.61
N MET A 140 -1.26 11.43 -12.57
CA MET A 140 -1.93 10.92 -11.37
C MET A 140 -1.21 11.34 -10.09
N ARG A 141 -1.97 11.42 -9.01
CA ARG A 141 -1.48 11.68 -7.66
C ARG A 141 -2.09 10.68 -6.69
N PHE A 142 -1.25 10.19 -5.77
CA PHE A 142 -1.65 9.28 -4.69
C PHE A 142 -1.15 9.83 -3.37
N ARG A 143 -2.06 9.92 -2.40
CA ARG A 143 -1.78 10.45 -1.07
C ARG A 143 -1.98 9.37 -0.03
N PHE A 144 -1.07 9.38 0.92
CA PHE A 144 -1.15 8.53 2.11
C PHE A 144 -1.04 9.42 3.33
N MET A 145 -2.02 9.32 4.23
CA MET A 145 -2.11 10.12 5.46
C MET A 145 -2.70 9.29 6.57
N PRO A 146 -2.48 9.71 7.81
CA PRO A 146 -1.20 10.05 8.37
C PRO A 146 -0.49 8.76 8.81
N VAL A 147 0.79 8.72 8.67
CA VAL A 147 1.60 7.70 9.35
C VAL A 147 1.81 8.20 10.77
N ARG A 148 0.96 7.82 11.71
CA ARG A 148 1.12 8.21 13.12
C ARG A 148 2.13 7.27 13.77
N LEU A 149 3.27 7.82 14.11
CA LEU A 149 4.36 7.12 14.80
C LEU A 149 4.31 7.47 16.29
N SER A 150 3.74 6.62 17.13
CA SER A 150 4.02 6.68 18.56
C SER A 150 5.08 5.60 18.85
N THR A 151 6.33 5.99 19.01
CA THR A 151 7.50 5.16 19.37
C THR A 151 8.33 4.54 18.23
N PHE A 152 7.89 4.51 16.98
CA PHE A 152 8.76 4.10 15.87
C PHE A 152 9.88 5.13 15.67
N LEU A 153 11.12 4.75 15.93
CA LEU A 153 12.29 5.51 15.53
C LEU A 153 12.44 5.36 14.01
N ILE A 154 12.43 6.49 13.29
CA ILE A 154 12.87 6.49 11.90
C ILE A 154 14.40 6.42 11.96
N ASP A 155 14.95 5.24 11.77
CA ASP A 155 16.38 5.10 11.54
C ASP A 155 16.68 5.58 10.12
N ALA A 156 17.17 6.80 10.01
CA ALA A 156 17.58 7.41 8.75
C ALA A 156 19.01 7.02 8.37
N SER A 157 19.47 5.84 8.77
CA SER A 157 20.78 5.32 8.33
C SER A 157 20.71 4.91 6.86
N THR A 158 21.09 5.85 6.00
CA THR A 158 21.43 5.62 4.60
C THR A 158 22.66 4.73 4.49
N HIS A 159 22.53 3.64 3.80
CA HIS A 159 23.62 2.95 3.12
C HIS A 159 23.42 2.98 1.61
#